data_dac34c688078ce44994e6295246558e3
#
_entry.id   dac34c688078ce44994e6295246558e3
#
_cell.length_a   1.000
_cell.length_b   1.000
_cell.length_c   1.000
_cell.angle_alpha   90.00
_cell.angle_beta   90.00
_cell.angle_gamma   90.00
#
_symmetry.space_group_name_H-M   'P 1'
#
loop_
_entity.id
_entity.type
_entity.pdbx_description
1 polymer ?
#
loop_
_entity_poly.entity_id
_entity_poly.type
_entity_poly.pdbx_seq_one_letter_code
_entity_poly.pdbx_strand_id
1 'polypeptide(L)'
;LELAATEELSLDDIEIVDTPKDPILATKKAVEMVKQGKLAVLMKGSLHTEDLMGPIVHRDGLRTDKRISHLFLFELARYHKLLGVTDAVVNIAPDAKLKREILANSLAALKKLGINNTKVAIIAATEVINPTMQSTIDAKEIV
;
A
#
# COMPACT_ATOMS: atom_id res chain seq x y z
N LEU A 1 -6.04 0.17 -25.30
CA LEU A 1 -7.21 -0.12 -26.15
C LEU A 1 -7.01 -1.41 -26.95
N GLU A 2 -5.87 -1.58 -27.65
CA GLU A 2 -5.58 -2.79 -28.44
C GLU A 2 -5.68 -4.08 -27.61
N LEU A 3 -5.10 -4.10 -26.39
CA LEU A 3 -5.14 -5.26 -25.52
C LEU A 3 -6.58 -5.60 -25.09
N ALA A 4 -7.39 -4.59 -24.77
CA ALA A 4 -8.79 -4.83 -24.40
C ALA A 4 -9.60 -5.43 -25.57
N ALA A 5 -9.32 -4.97 -26.80
CA ALA A 5 -9.93 -5.55 -27.99
C ALA A 5 -9.48 -7.00 -28.24
N THR A 6 -8.19 -7.30 -28.01
CA THR A 6 -7.63 -8.65 -28.15
C THR A 6 -8.24 -9.62 -27.12
N GLU A 7 -8.49 -9.15 -25.90
CA GLU A 7 -9.06 -9.93 -24.79
C GLU A 7 -10.60 -9.85 -24.76
N GLU A 8 -11.23 -9.30 -25.79
CA GLU A 8 -12.69 -9.13 -25.89
C GLU A 8 -13.32 -8.43 -24.68
N LEU A 9 -12.59 -7.49 -24.04
CA LEU A 9 -13.08 -6.75 -22.88
C LEU A 9 -13.88 -5.54 -23.31
N SER A 10 -15.15 -5.40 -22.84
CA SER A 10 -15.91 -4.17 -23.00
C SER A 10 -15.32 -3.05 -22.15
N LEU A 11 -15.22 -1.86 -22.75
CA LEU A 11 -14.81 -0.62 -22.10
C LEU A 11 -15.95 0.40 -22.02
N ASP A 12 -17.20 -0.01 -22.28
CA ASP A 12 -18.35 0.89 -22.43
C ASP A 12 -18.64 1.67 -21.14
N ASP A 13 -18.39 1.05 -19.98
CA ASP A 13 -18.59 1.68 -18.67
C ASP A 13 -17.31 2.28 -18.07
N ILE A 14 -16.23 2.40 -18.86
CA ILE A 14 -14.93 2.87 -18.40
C ILE A 14 -14.61 4.22 -19.02
N GLU A 15 -14.47 5.26 -18.19
CA GLU A 15 -13.95 6.56 -18.64
C GLU A 15 -12.46 6.45 -18.97
N ILE A 16 -12.12 6.74 -20.22
CA ILE A 16 -10.74 6.76 -20.69
C ILE A 16 -10.22 8.18 -20.68
N VAL A 17 -9.21 8.44 -19.88
CA VAL A 17 -8.52 9.74 -19.84
C VAL A 17 -7.20 9.60 -20.57
N ASP A 18 -7.14 10.11 -21.79
CA ASP A 18 -5.91 10.07 -22.59
C ASP A 18 -4.85 11.02 -22.02
N THR A 19 -3.61 10.56 -22.08
CA THR A 19 -2.43 11.32 -21.63
C THR A 19 -1.29 11.11 -22.61
N PRO A 20 -0.31 12.05 -22.71
CA PRO A 20 0.91 11.78 -23.46
C PRO A 20 1.56 10.47 -23.04
N LYS A 21 2.32 9.83 -23.94
CA LYS A 21 3.05 8.58 -23.67
C LYS A 21 4.23 8.81 -22.71
N ASP A 22 3.92 9.37 -21.55
CA ASP A 22 4.85 9.66 -20.46
C ASP A 22 4.23 9.15 -19.15
N PRO A 23 4.83 8.15 -18.49
CA PRO A 23 4.31 7.54 -17.27
C PRO A 23 4.17 8.54 -16.12
N ILE A 24 5.07 9.51 -16.03
CA ILE A 24 5.04 10.53 -14.96
C ILE A 24 3.87 11.50 -15.20
N LEU A 25 3.61 11.89 -16.44
CA LEU A 25 2.47 12.77 -16.76
C LEU A 25 1.14 12.05 -16.53
N ALA A 26 1.05 10.77 -16.90
CA ALA A 26 -0.13 9.95 -16.62
C ALA A 26 -0.39 9.86 -15.12
N THR A 27 0.65 9.61 -14.31
CA THR A 27 0.52 9.56 -12.85
C THR A 27 0.14 10.92 -12.26
N LYS A 28 0.73 12.02 -12.72
CA LYS A 28 0.36 13.38 -12.28
C LYS A 28 -1.12 13.66 -12.56
N LYS A 29 -1.62 13.26 -13.74
CA LYS A 29 -3.05 13.41 -14.08
C LYS A 29 -3.94 12.60 -13.13
N ALA A 30 -3.57 11.35 -12.85
CA ALA A 30 -4.30 10.51 -11.91
C ALA A 30 -4.30 11.11 -10.47
N VAL A 31 -3.14 11.61 -10.01
CA VAL A 31 -3.03 12.31 -8.70
C VAL A 31 -3.93 13.55 -8.64
N GLU A 32 -3.99 14.34 -9.72
CA GLU A 32 -4.89 15.48 -9.82
C GLU A 32 -6.37 15.06 -9.68
N MET A 33 -6.77 13.99 -10.36
CA MET A 33 -8.13 13.46 -10.29
C MET A 33 -8.49 12.96 -8.89
N VAL A 34 -7.54 12.34 -8.17
CA VAL A 34 -7.73 11.98 -6.74
C VAL A 34 -7.95 13.24 -5.89
N LYS A 35 -7.14 14.29 -6.08
CA LYS A 35 -7.28 15.56 -5.35
C LYS A 35 -8.61 16.26 -5.61
N GLN A 36 -9.16 16.07 -6.80
CA GLN A 36 -10.49 16.56 -7.18
C GLN A 36 -11.65 15.69 -6.63
N GLY A 37 -11.33 14.58 -5.94
CA GLY A 37 -12.34 13.66 -5.43
C GLY A 37 -13.01 12.77 -6.49
N LYS A 38 -12.47 12.74 -7.72
CA LYS A 38 -13.00 11.92 -8.81
C LYS A 38 -12.61 10.45 -8.70
N LEU A 39 -11.48 10.16 -8.04
CA LEU A 39 -10.95 8.81 -7.84
C LEU A 39 -10.75 8.53 -6.36
N ALA A 40 -11.13 7.34 -5.91
CA ALA A 40 -10.94 6.87 -4.55
C ALA A 40 -9.72 5.94 -4.40
N VAL A 41 -9.31 5.28 -5.48
CA VAL A 41 -8.22 4.29 -5.52
C VAL A 41 -7.38 4.52 -6.77
N LEU A 42 -6.07 4.37 -6.65
CA LEU A 42 -5.15 4.30 -7.77
C LEU A 42 -4.60 2.88 -7.89
N MET A 43 -4.66 2.32 -9.10
CA MET A 43 -4.06 1.04 -9.45
C MET A 43 -3.09 1.24 -10.62
N LYS A 44 -1.88 0.68 -10.50
CA LYS A 44 -0.95 0.72 -11.62
C LYS A 44 -1.06 -0.54 -12.50
N GLY A 45 -0.90 -0.35 -13.80
CA GLY A 45 -0.65 -1.41 -14.78
C GLY A 45 0.85 -1.54 -15.10
N SER A 46 1.21 -1.52 -16.37
CA SER A 46 2.59 -1.61 -16.90
C SER A 46 3.43 -0.35 -16.65
N LEU A 47 3.45 0.15 -15.44
CA LEU A 47 4.13 1.36 -15.00
C LEU A 47 5.18 0.99 -13.97
N HIS A 48 6.39 1.58 -14.02
CA HIS A 48 7.36 1.38 -12.95
C HIS A 48 6.86 1.99 -11.64
N THR A 49 7.17 1.31 -10.53
CA THR A 49 6.70 1.76 -9.21
C THR A 49 7.24 3.16 -8.86
N GLU A 50 8.44 3.50 -9.30
CA GLU A 50 9.05 4.82 -9.11
C GLU A 50 8.27 5.92 -9.82
N ASP A 51 7.81 5.68 -11.05
CA ASP A 51 7.02 6.63 -11.85
C ASP A 51 5.65 6.89 -11.20
N LEU A 52 5.07 5.88 -10.53
CA LEU A 52 3.85 6.04 -9.76
C LEU A 52 4.12 6.77 -8.44
N MET A 53 5.11 6.30 -7.69
CA MET A 53 5.33 6.79 -6.32
C MET A 53 5.87 8.22 -6.29
N GLY A 54 6.71 8.61 -7.25
CA GLY A 54 7.28 9.96 -7.30
C GLY A 54 6.22 11.06 -7.20
N PRO A 55 5.24 11.14 -8.11
CA PRO A 55 4.16 12.12 -8.04
C PRO A 55 3.25 11.98 -6.82
N ILE A 56 3.02 10.75 -6.31
CA ILE A 56 2.18 10.51 -5.13
C ILE A 56 2.81 11.09 -3.87
N VAL A 57 4.11 10.83 -3.64
CA VAL A 57 4.81 11.29 -2.42
C VAL A 57 5.36 12.70 -2.53
N HIS A 58 5.26 13.33 -3.69
CA HIS A 58 5.67 14.71 -3.87
C HIS A 58 4.91 15.64 -2.93
N ARG A 59 5.51 16.79 -2.59
CA ARG A 59 4.89 17.79 -1.70
C ARG A 59 3.50 18.21 -2.16
N ASP A 60 3.31 18.35 -3.46
CA ASP A 60 2.04 18.71 -4.09
C ASP A 60 1.22 17.49 -4.55
N GLY A 61 1.59 16.28 -4.12
CA GLY A 61 0.90 15.03 -4.44
C GLY A 61 -0.22 14.67 -3.45
N LEU A 62 -0.22 13.41 -3.02
CA LEU A 62 -1.20 12.85 -2.08
C LEU A 62 -0.62 12.64 -0.67
N ARG A 63 0.54 13.24 -0.41
CA ARG A 63 1.22 13.10 0.87
C ARG A 63 0.37 13.68 2.01
N THR A 64 0.31 12.92 3.11
CA THR A 64 -0.31 13.35 4.38
C THR A 64 0.77 13.55 5.45
N ASP A 65 0.37 13.76 6.68
CA ASP A 65 1.21 13.77 7.88
C ASP A 65 1.75 12.39 8.25
N LYS A 66 1.16 11.33 7.69
CA LYS A 66 1.55 9.94 7.96
C LYS A 66 2.62 9.46 7.00
N ARG A 67 3.49 8.58 7.50
CA ARG A 67 4.46 7.86 6.67
C ARG A 67 3.74 6.86 5.78
N ILE A 68 4.12 6.77 4.52
CA ILE A 68 3.60 5.74 3.62
C ILE A 68 4.14 4.36 4.04
N SER A 69 3.30 3.35 3.94
CA SER A 69 3.64 1.96 4.24
C SER A 69 2.93 1.01 3.30
N HIS A 70 3.40 -0.23 3.25
CA HIS A 70 2.86 -1.26 2.38
C HIS A 70 2.06 -2.29 3.18
N LEU A 71 0.98 -2.79 2.59
CA LEU A 71 0.19 -3.90 3.14
C LEU A 71 -0.14 -4.88 2.03
N PHE A 72 0.35 -6.11 2.16
CA PHE A 72 -0.15 -7.25 1.39
C PHE A 72 -1.36 -7.88 2.06
N LEU A 73 -2.35 -8.27 1.26
CA LEU A 73 -3.44 -9.14 1.70
C LEU A 73 -3.42 -10.42 0.86
N PHE A 74 -3.28 -11.54 1.55
CA PHE A 74 -3.25 -12.86 0.94
C PHE A 74 -4.50 -13.64 1.29
N GLU A 75 -5.14 -14.22 0.28
CA GLU A 75 -6.07 -15.31 0.43
C GLU A 75 -5.30 -16.62 0.21
N LEU A 76 -5.28 -17.48 1.21
CA LEU A 76 -4.50 -18.71 1.22
C LEU A 76 -5.44 -19.91 1.27
N ALA A 77 -5.24 -20.89 0.37
CA ALA A 77 -6.11 -22.06 0.24
C ALA A 77 -6.28 -22.90 1.54
N ARG A 78 -5.27 -22.85 2.44
CA ARG A 78 -5.26 -23.59 3.70
C ARG A 78 -5.46 -22.74 4.95
N TYR A 79 -5.80 -21.47 4.77
CA TYR A 79 -6.02 -20.55 5.90
C TYR A 79 -7.35 -19.82 5.71
N HIS A 80 -8.23 -19.99 6.67
CA HIS A 80 -9.64 -19.58 6.59
C HIS A 80 -9.89 -18.06 6.69
N LYS A 81 -8.86 -17.25 6.78
CA LYS A 81 -8.92 -15.78 6.87
C LYS A 81 -7.95 -15.14 5.90
N LEU A 82 -8.17 -13.87 5.59
CA LEU A 82 -7.14 -13.07 4.94
C LEU A 82 -5.95 -12.89 5.87
N LEU A 83 -4.75 -13.08 5.32
CA LEU A 83 -3.50 -12.83 6.00
C LEU A 83 -2.94 -11.49 5.53
N GLY A 84 -2.82 -10.52 6.44
CA GLY A 84 -2.12 -9.25 6.19
C GLY A 84 -0.65 -9.36 6.52
N VAL A 85 0.23 -8.86 5.65
CA VAL A 85 1.68 -8.76 5.91
C VAL A 85 2.13 -7.32 5.63
N THR A 86 2.78 -6.70 6.60
CA THR A 86 3.26 -5.31 6.54
C THR A 86 4.53 -5.14 7.37
N ASP A 87 5.45 -4.25 7.10
CA ASP A 87 5.79 -3.59 5.84
C ASP A 87 6.92 -4.38 5.22
N ALA A 88 6.76 -4.84 4.01
CA ALA A 88 7.73 -5.69 3.36
C ALA A 88 8.54 -4.96 2.26
N VAL A 89 8.16 -3.73 1.89
CA VAL A 89 8.65 -3.12 0.65
C VAL A 89 9.09 -1.66 0.80
N VAL A 90 8.43 -0.86 1.64
CA VAL A 90 8.60 0.60 1.63
C VAL A 90 9.62 1.08 2.68
N ASN A 91 9.55 0.57 3.90
CA ASN A 91 10.41 1.03 5.00
C ASN A 91 11.48 -0.02 5.31
N ILE A 92 12.74 0.26 4.95
CA ILE A 92 13.83 -0.73 4.97
C ILE A 92 14.23 -1.14 6.39
N ALA A 93 14.36 -0.20 7.31
CA ALA A 93 14.78 -0.46 8.69
C ALA A 93 13.99 0.43 9.68
N PRO A 94 12.67 0.17 9.84
CA PRO A 94 11.85 0.99 10.71
C PRO A 94 12.19 0.77 12.18
N ASP A 95 12.31 1.87 12.94
CA ASP A 95 12.38 1.84 14.40
C ASP A 95 11.00 1.53 15.03
N ALA A 96 10.94 1.39 16.35
CA ALA A 96 9.70 1.06 17.06
C ALA A 96 8.59 2.09 16.81
N LYS A 97 8.94 3.39 16.74
CA LYS A 97 7.97 4.45 16.45
C LYS A 97 7.38 4.30 15.05
N LEU A 98 8.23 4.10 14.05
CA LEU A 98 7.78 3.92 12.67
C LEU A 98 6.98 2.61 12.50
N LYS A 99 7.37 1.53 13.19
CA LYS A 99 6.58 0.28 13.21
C LYS A 99 5.18 0.49 13.76
N ARG A 100 5.00 1.34 14.79
CA ARG A 100 3.66 1.73 15.27
C ARG A 100 2.85 2.47 14.22
N GLU A 101 3.47 3.41 13.49
CA GLU A 101 2.80 4.14 12.39
C GLU A 101 2.39 3.18 11.26
N ILE A 102 3.27 2.27 10.85
CA ILE A 102 2.99 1.22 9.85
C ILE A 102 1.81 0.36 10.28
N LEU A 103 1.81 -0.10 11.53
CA LEU A 103 0.72 -0.88 12.11
C LEU A 103 -0.60 -0.10 12.10
N ALA A 104 -0.58 1.15 12.55
CA ALA A 104 -1.76 2.02 12.56
C ALA A 104 -2.33 2.24 11.15
N ASN A 105 -1.48 2.44 10.15
CA ASN A 105 -1.89 2.54 8.75
C ASN A 105 -2.58 1.27 8.26
N SER A 106 -1.97 0.11 8.55
CA SER A 106 -2.49 -1.20 8.14
C SER A 106 -3.85 -1.49 8.79
N LEU A 107 -3.99 -1.24 10.09
CA LEU A 107 -5.25 -1.41 10.81
C LEU A 107 -6.35 -0.47 10.29
N ALA A 108 -5.99 0.78 9.96
CA ALA A 108 -6.93 1.74 9.38
C ALA A 108 -7.39 1.30 7.98
N ALA A 109 -6.49 0.76 7.15
CA ALA A 109 -6.82 0.23 5.83
C ALA A 109 -7.74 -0.99 5.94
N LEU A 110 -7.42 -1.97 6.82
CA LEU A 110 -8.23 -3.16 7.05
C LEU A 110 -9.63 -2.80 7.53
N LYS A 111 -9.74 -1.83 8.44
CA LYS A 111 -11.04 -1.34 8.92
C LYS A 111 -11.88 -0.74 7.79
N LYS A 112 -11.27 0.03 6.88
CA LYS A 112 -11.97 0.57 5.69
C LYS A 112 -12.44 -0.52 4.73
N LEU A 113 -11.74 -1.66 4.70
CA LEU A 113 -12.14 -2.85 3.93
C LEU A 113 -13.18 -3.73 4.66
N GLY A 114 -13.69 -3.29 5.83
CA GLY A 114 -14.68 -4.03 6.61
C GLY A 114 -14.10 -5.11 7.52
N ILE A 115 -12.77 -5.22 7.64
CA ILE A 115 -12.10 -6.20 8.50
C ILE A 115 -11.87 -5.58 9.89
N ASN A 116 -12.78 -5.84 10.82
CA ASN A 116 -12.81 -5.12 12.10
C ASN A 116 -12.12 -5.87 13.27
N ASN A 117 -11.98 -7.20 13.20
CA ASN A 117 -11.43 -8.03 14.27
C ASN A 117 -10.02 -8.52 13.92
N THR A 118 -9.09 -7.58 13.69
CA THR A 118 -7.73 -7.89 13.32
C THR A 118 -6.91 -8.31 14.52
N LYS A 119 -6.30 -9.50 14.46
CA LYS A 119 -5.25 -9.93 15.40
C LYS A 119 -3.89 -9.67 14.76
N VAL A 120 -2.97 -9.10 15.53
CA VAL A 120 -1.64 -8.72 15.07
C VAL A 120 -0.59 -9.55 15.79
N ALA A 121 0.40 -10.03 15.03
CA ALA A 121 1.62 -10.58 15.56
C ALA A 121 2.81 -9.76 15.03
N ILE A 122 3.69 -9.34 15.91
CA ILE A 122 4.94 -8.68 15.54
C ILE A 122 6.02 -9.74 15.51
N ILE A 123 6.53 -10.02 14.30
CA ILE A 123 7.41 -11.15 14.05
C ILE A 123 8.87 -10.73 14.20
N ALA A 124 9.64 -11.55 14.90
CA ALA A 124 11.09 -11.51 14.98
C ALA A 124 11.67 -12.90 14.69
N ALA A 125 12.99 -13.00 14.57
CA ALA A 125 13.66 -14.29 14.31
C ALA A 125 13.66 -15.26 15.51
N THR A 126 13.19 -14.80 16.69
CA THR A 126 13.07 -15.60 17.92
C THR A 126 11.86 -15.16 18.71
N GLU A 127 11.27 -16.08 19.48
CA GLU A 127 10.10 -15.83 20.34
C GLU A 127 10.47 -15.17 21.66
N VAL A 128 11.76 -15.14 22.03
CA VAL A 128 12.23 -14.53 23.28
C VAL A 128 12.88 -13.18 23.03
N ILE A 129 12.78 -12.29 24.01
CA ILE A 129 13.41 -10.98 23.94
C ILE A 129 14.92 -11.17 24.05
N ASN A 130 15.63 -10.78 23.01
CA ASN A 130 17.08 -10.80 22.97
C ASN A 130 17.63 -9.36 22.92
N PRO A 131 18.37 -8.91 23.95
CA PRO A 131 18.94 -7.56 24.00
C PRO A 131 19.85 -7.19 22.83
N THR A 132 20.40 -8.18 22.13
CA THR A 132 21.25 -7.96 20.95
C THR A 132 20.45 -7.93 19.64
N MET A 133 19.15 -8.19 19.68
CA MET A 133 18.27 -8.23 18.52
C MET A 133 17.18 -7.16 18.63
N GLN A 134 17.41 -6.02 17.97
CA GLN A 134 16.52 -4.86 18.05
C GLN A 134 15.06 -5.17 17.72
N SER A 135 14.80 -6.08 16.76
CA SER A 135 13.43 -6.47 16.39
C SER A 135 12.61 -7.05 17.56
N THR A 136 13.24 -7.76 18.49
CA THR A 136 12.57 -8.31 19.68
C THR A 136 12.29 -7.23 20.72
N ILE A 137 13.20 -6.24 20.83
CA ILE A 137 13.02 -5.09 21.72
C ILE A 137 11.87 -4.24 21.23
N ASP A 138 11.87 -3.93 19.92
CA ASP A 138 10.78 -3.16 19.28
C ASP A 138 9.42 -3.87 19.42
N ALA A 139 9.40 -5.20 19.23
CA ALA A 139 8.18 -5.98 19.40
C ALA A 139 7.61 -5.83 20.83
N LYS A 140 8.48 -5.95 21.84
CA LYS A 140 8.09 -5.74 23.25
C LYS A 140 7.56 -4.32 23.50
N GLU A 141 8.17 -3.33 22.88
CA GLU A 141 7.79 -1.93 23.08
C GLU A 141 6.42 -1.59 22.45
N ILE A 142 6.04 -2.31 21.37
CA ILE A 142 4.82 -2.02 20.61
C ILE A 142 3.58 -2.71 21.22
N VAL A 143 3.77 -3.87 21.84
CA VAL A 143 2.71 -4.65 22.50
C VAL A 143 2.39 -4.08 23.87
#